data_10d5bf294e7eea0293a10cbfad0e3fef
#
_entry.id   10d5bf294e7eea0293a10cbfad0e3fef
#
_cell.length_a   1.000
_cell.length_b   1.000
_cell.length_c   1.000
_cell.angle_alpha   90.00
_cell.angle_beta   90.00
_cell.angle_gamma   90.00
#
_symmetry.space_group_name_H-M   'P 1'
#
loop_
_entity.id
_entity.type
_entity.pdbx_description
1 polymer ?
#
loop_
_entity_poly.entity_id
_entity_poly.type
_entity_poly.pdbx_seq_one_letter_code
_entity_poly.pdbx_strand_id
1 'polypeptide(L)'
;MRRVLFALAAGLLLFCCGCQNNTDDKTAKPIADAFSATVAISQGAFSYTAEISKRADGTFVTTLKEPAALKGLTITQTADNCSFAFAGLNLQTPPSLLPDAAFSSCMQKAFETLLDSTRFVAAQHGTDMVYSGRTENGNNFTFTAEKDTGVPLTLEFPERQLTVTFSDYKATS
;
A
#
# COMPACT_ATOMS: atom_id res chain seq x y z
N MET A 1 24.18 -58.86 -28.53
CA MET A 1 23.55 -58.16 -27.44
C MET A 1 24.31 -56.86 -27.07
N ARG A 2 24.56 -56.00 -28.05
CA ARG A 2 25.39 -54.74 -27.80
C ARG A 2 24.85 -53.51 -28.54
N ARG A 3 23.57 -53.56 -28.99
CA ARG A 3 22.94 -52.45 -29.75
C ARG A 3 21.63 -51.91 -29.13
N VAL A 4 21.22 -52.34 -27.93
CA VAL A 4 19.99 -51.89 -27.25
C VAL A 4 20.26 -50.90 -26.13
N LEU A 5 21.51 -50.66 -25.74
CA LEU A 5 21.90 -49.80 -24.62
C LEU A 5 22.13 -48.32 -24.97
N PHE A 6 22.04 -47.98 -26.26
CA PHE A 6 22.24 -46.58 -26.72
C PHE A 6 20.94 -45.78 -26.94
N ALA A 7 19.78 -46.44 -26.89
CA ALA A 7 18.49 -45.76 -27.12
C ALA A 7 17.84 -45.19 -25.86
N LEU A 8 18.38 -45.49 -24.64
CA LEU A 8 17.75 -45.05 -23.36
C LEU A 8 18.40 -43.81 -22.77
N ALA A 9 19.54 -43.34 -23.33
CA ALA A 9 20.24 -42.17 -22.83
C ALA A 9 19.84 -40.84 -23.51
N ALA A 10 19.06 -40.86 -24.59
CA ALA A 10 18.63 -39.69 -25.33
C ALA A 10 17.27 -39.09 -24.90
N GLY A 11 16.55 -39.78 -24.01
CA GLY A 11 15.18 -39.37 -23.58
C GLY A 11 15.11 -38.53 -22.33
N LEU A 12 16.25 -38.25 -21.62
CA LEU A 12 16.22 -37.64 -20.30
C LEU A 12 16.71 -36.17 -20.25
N LEU A 13 16.90 -35.54 -21.42
CA LEU A 13 17.46 -34.18 -21.49
C LEU A 13 16.45 -33.09 -21.95
N LEU A 14 15.15 -33.38 -22.02
CA LEU A 14 14.14 -32.45 -22.54
C LEU A 14 13.14 -31.93 -21.51
N PHE A 15 13.39 -32.06 -20.19
CA PHE A 15 12.47 -31.55 -19.15
C PHE A 15 13.05 -30.47 -18.28
N CYS A 16 13.97 -29.65 -18.77
CA CYS A 16 14.45 -28.46 -18.07
C CYS A 16 14.18 -27.18 -18.87
N CYS A 17 13.04 -27.05 -19.53
CA CYS A 17 12.49 -25.74 -19.87
C CYS A 17 11.56 -25.31 -18.74
N GLY A 18 12.14 -25.03 -17.57
CA GLY A 18 11.50 -24.20 -16.55
C GLY A 18 11.28 -22.84 -17.17
N CYS A 19 10.03 -22.44 -17.36
CA CYS A 19 9.66 -21.08 -17.66
C CYS A 19 10.17 -20.19 -16.50
N GLN A 20 11.35 -19.63 -16.67
CA GLN A 20 11.72 -18.42 -15.97
C GLN A 20 10.91 -17.30 -16.64
N ASN A 21 9.72 -17.03 -16.11
CA ASN A 21 9.12 -15.71 -16.29
C ASN A 21 9.97 -14.70 -15.53
N ASN A 22 11.12 -14.34 -16.09
CA ASN A 22 11.77 -13.09 -15.79
C ASN A 22 10.92 -11.98 -16.43
N THR A 23 9.90 -11.56 -15.77
CA THR A 23 9.37 -10.21 -15.96
C THR A 23 10.32 -9.27 -15.24
N ASP A 24 11.39 -8.86 -15.92
CA ASP A 24 12.05 -7.56 -15.71
C ASP A 24 11.06 -6.46 -16.14
N ASP A 25 9.89 -6.46 -15.57
CA ASP A 25 9.03 -5.31 -15.53
C ASP A 25 9.64 -4.41 -14.46
N LYS A 26 10.31 -3.33 -14.89
CA LYS A 26 10.61 -2.20 -14.01
C LYS A 26 9.25 -1.77 -13.47
N THR A 27 8.90 -2.30 -12.32
CA THR A 27 7.60 -2.12 -11.67
C THR A 27 7.39 -0.62 -11.56
N ALA A 28 6.43 -0.11 -12.33
CA ALA A 28 5.95 1.25 -12.13
C ALA A 28 5.67 1.42 -10.64
N LYS A 29 6.01 2.58 -10.08
CA LYS A 29 5.74 2.82 -8.65
C LYS A 29 4.28 2.47 -8.38
N PRO A 30 3.98 1.65 -7.35
CA PRO A 30 2.62 1.20 -7.07
C PRO A 30 1.67 2.35 -6.72
N ILE A 31 2.23 3.52 -6.37
CA ILE A 31 1.46 4.73 -6.04
C ILE A 31 2.25 5.97 -6.46
N ALA A 32 1.58 7.05 -6.83
CA ALA A 32 2.21 8.31 -7.19
C ALA A 32 2.90 8.98 -5.97
N ASP A 33 3.96 9.75 -6.24
CA ASP A 33 4.66 10.53 -5.20
C ASP A 33 3.74 11.56 -4.53
N ALA A 34 2.80 12.12 -5.29
CA ALA A 34 1.77 13.01 -4.79
C ALA A 34 0.39 12.61 -5.36
N PHE A 35 -0.63 12.62 -4.51
CA PHE A 35 -1.99 12.23 -4.89
C PHE A 35 -3.03 12.75 -3.91
N SER A 36 -4.29 12.68 -4.33
CA SER A 36 -5.46 12.82 -3.47
C SER A 36 -6.44 11.68 -3.74
N ALA A 37 -7.23 11.30 -2.74
CA ALA A 37 -8.28 10.29 -2.86
C ALA A 37 -9.35 10.48 -1.78
N THR A 38 -10.53 9.94 -2.03
CA THR A 38 -11.52 9.64 -1.00
C THR A 38 -11.29 8.21 -0.52
N VAL A 39 -11.37 7.97 0.79
CA VAL A 39 -11.17 6.64 1.37
C VAL A 39 -12.29 6.29 2.34
N ALA A 40 -12.75 5.04 2.28
CA ALA A 40 -13.52 4.40 3.32
C ALA A 40 -12.56 3.57 4.18
N ILE A 41 -12.55 3.82 5.48
CA ILE A 41 -11.65 3.20 6.45
C ILE A 41 -12.49 2.37 7.42
N SER A 42 -12.16 1.10 7.55
CA SER A 42 -12.72 0.20 8.56
C SER A 42 -11.61 -0.27 9.48
N GLN A 43 -11.75 -0.07 10.79
CA GLN A 43 -10.79 -0.53 11.79
C GLN A 43 -11.51 -1.15 12.99
N GLY A 44 -11.52 -2.46 13.07
CA GLY A 44 -12.30 -3.20 14.06
C GLY A 44 -13.80 -2.87 13.95
N ALA A 45 -14.39 -2.30 15.00
CA ALA A 45 -15.79 -1.87 15.01
C ALA A 45 -16.01 -0.45 14.50
N PHE A 46 -14.96 0.28 14.11
CA PHE A 46 -15.06 1.67 13.71
C PHE A 46 -15.01 1.81 12.19
N SER A 47 -15.79 2.75 11.66
CA SER A 47 -15.79 3.10 10.24
C SER A 47 -15.69 4.60 10.08
N TYR A 48 -14.88 5.02 9.09
CA TYR A 48 -14.66 6.42 8.77
C TYR A 48 -14.72 6.61 7.25
N THR A 49 -15.14 7.79 6.82
CA THR A 49 -14.89 8.29 5.47
C THR A 49 -13.96 9.50 5.57
N ALA A 50 -12.94 9.57 4.74
CA ALA A 50 -11.99 10.65 4.75
C ALA A 50 -11.57 11.06 3.33
N GLU A 51 -11.17 12.30 3.18
CA GLU A 51 -10.29 12.73 2.09
C GLU A 51 -8.85 12.63 2.55
N ILE A 52 -8.02 12.05 1.73
CA ILE A 52 -6.57 11.98 1.96
C ILE A 52 -5.82 12.70 0.86
N SER A 53 -4.69 13.28 1.19
CA SER A 53 -3.73 13.77 0.21
C SER A 53 -2.31 13.55 0.70
N LYS A 54 -1.45 13.17 -0.24
CA LYS A 54 -0.01 13.06 -0.05
C LYS A 54 0.67 14.04 -1.00
N ARG A 55 1.62 14.81 -0.50
CA ARG A 55 2.46 15.71 -1.28
C ARG A 55 3.80 15.06 -1.57
N ALA A 56 4.49 15.55 -2.58
CA ALA A 56 5.84 15.09 -2.95
C ALA A 56 6.89 15.31 -1.83
N ASP A 57 6.67 16.31 -0.95
CA ASP A 57 7.51 16.56 0.22
C ASP A 57 7.29 15.56 1.38
N GLY A 58 6.42 14.55 1.17
CA GLY A 58 6.07 13.55 2.19
C GLY A 58 4.95 13.98 3.14
N THR A 59 4.45 15.21 3.06
CA THR A 59 3.31 15.64 3.87
C THR A 59 2.08 14.81 3.55
N PHE A 60 1.49 14.17 4.57
CA PHE A 60 0.27 13.38 4.46
C PHE A 60 -0.86 14.04 5.26
N VAL A 61 -1.97 14.31 4.59
CA VAL A 61 -3.14 14.96 5.20
C VAL A 61 -4.34 14.05 5.10
N THR A 62 -5.03 13.86 6.22
CA THR A 62 -6.30 13.13 6.32
C THR A 62 -7.36 14.05 6.89
N THR A 63 -8.47 14.28 6.18
CA THR A 63 -9.60 15.06 6.65
C THR A 63 -10.83 14.18 6.76
N LEU A 64 -11.33 13.94 7.98
CA LEU A 64 -12.50 13.10 8.21
C LEU A 64 -13.77 13.77 7.70
N LYS A 65 -14.62 13.00 7.00
CA LYS A 65 -15.95 13.37 6.53
C LYS A 65 -17.04 12.71 7.36
N GLU A 66 -16.77 11.50 7.82
CA GLU A 66 -17.65 10.70 8.67
C GLU A 66 -16.84 9.98 9.75
N PRO A 67 -17.44 9.72 10.92
CA PRO A 67 -18.79 10.06 11.36
C PRO A 67 -18.98 11.56 11.62
N ALA A 68 -20.23 12.01 11.68
CA ALA A 68 -20.57 13.43 11.86
C ALA A 68 -19.89 14.09 13.07
N ALA A 69 -19.68 13.35 14.16
CA ALA A 69 -19.00 13.81 15.36
C ALA A 69 -17.51 14.17 15.14
N LEU A 70 -16.88 13.64 14.11
CA LEU A 70 -15.48 13.89 13.77
C LEU A 70 -15.32 14.62 12.43
N LYS A 71 -16.40 15.03 11.80
CA LYS A 71 -16.37 15.72 10.52
C LYS A 71 -15.56 17.01 10.60
N GLY A 72 -14.56 17.11 9.74
CA GLY A 72 -13.63 18.24 9.68
C GLY A 72 -12.39 18.06 10.55
N LEU A 73 -12.25 16.95 11.32
CA LEU A 73 -10.99 16.62 11.94
C LEU A 73 -9.93 16.43 10.84
N THR A 74 -8.90 17.25 10.88
CA THR A 74 -7.76 17.19 9.95
C THR A 74 -6.52 16.74 10.70
N ILE A 75 -5.90 15.67 10.20
CA ILE A 75 -4.62 15.14 10.70
C ILE A 75 -3.58 15.42 9.63
N THR A 76 -2.57 16.19 9.95
CA THR A 76 -1.45 16.50 9.07
C THR A 76 -0.18 15.87 9.64
N GLN A 77 0.47 15.02 8.86
CA GLN A 77 1.68 14.32 9.26
C GLN A 77 2.82 14.72 8.32
N THR A 78 3.95 15.05 8.92
CA THR A 78 5.24 15.30 8.24
C THR A 78 6.30 14.39 8.87
N ALA A 79 7.54 14.44 8.41
CA ALA A 79 8.64 13.70 9.03
C ALA A 79 8.85 14.08 10.51
N ASP A 80 8.63 15.35 10.87
CA ASP A 80 9.00 15.88 12.17
C ASP A 80 7.81 16.17 13.09
N ASN A 81 6.59 16.26 12.54
CA ASN A 81 5.43 16.70 13.30
C ASN A 81 4.14 16.01 12.85
N CYS A 82 3.23 15.84 13.81
CA CYS A 82 1.84 15.50 13.55
C CYS A 82 0.94 16.55 14.20
N SER A 83 0.03 17.12 13.44
CA SER A 83 -0.95 18.08 13.93
C SER A 83 -2.37 17.57 13.75
N PHE A 84 -3.21 17.88 14.72
CA PHE A 84 -4.64 17.61 14.75
C PHE A 84 -5.39 18.93 14.84
N ALA A 85 -6.17 19.25 13.82
CA ALA A 85 -7.01 20.44 13.81
C ALA A 85 -8.48 20.05 13.81
N PHE A 86 -9.26 20.52 14.80
CA PHE A 86 -10.67 20.23 14.94
C PHE A 86 -11.40 21.33 15.70
N ALA A 87 -12.51 21.83 15.14
CA ALA A 87 -13.40 22.82 15.78
C ALA A 87 -12.66 24.06 16.36
N GLY A 88 -11.64 24.53 15.63
CA GLY A 88 -10.81 25.68 16.07
C GLY A 88 -9.69 25.34 17.03
N LEU A 89 -9.59 24.10 17.50
CA LEU A 89 -8.47 23.61 18.30
C LEU A 89 -7.37 23.09 17.37
N ASN A 90 -6.12 23.27 17.78
CA ASN A 90 -4.96 22.71 17.10
C ASN A 90 -4.02 22.12 18.15
N LEU A 91 -3.72 20.84 18.00
CA LEU A 91 -2.77 20.10 18.82
C LEU A 91 -1.61 19.65 17.93
N GLN A 92 -0.40 19.80 18.40
CA GLN A 92 0.80 19.29 17.73
C GLN A 92 1.52 18.31 18.62
N THR A 93 2.09 17.26 18.01
CA THR A 93 2.84 16.22 18.72
C THR A 93 3.94 15.67 17.82
N PRO A 94 5.06 15.21 18.36
CA PRO A 94 6.02 14.42 17.60
C PRO A 94 5.36 13.14 17.05
N PRO A 95 5.70 12.69 15.81
CA PRO A 95 5.14 11.47 15.23
C PRO A 95 5.36 10.23 16.10
N SER A 96 6.45 10.20 16.88
CA SER A 96 6.78 9.09 17.80
C SER A 96 5.78 8.89 18.94
N LEU A 97 4.94 9.88 19.23
CA LEU A 97 3.88 9.77 20.24
C LEU A 97 2.55 9.28 19.66
N LEU A 98 2.44 9.15 18.35
CA LEU A 98 1.25 8.56 17.73
C LEU A 98 1.21 7.06 18.00
N PRO A 99 0.03 6.51 18.35
CA PRO A 99 -0.11 5.07 18.42
C PRO A 99 0.20 4.42 17.07
N ASP A 100 1.02 3.36 17.06
CA ASP A 100 1.32 2.59 15.85
C ASP A 100 0.08 1.96 15.21
N ALA A 101 -1.00 1.82 15.98
CA ALA A 101 -2.28 1.31 15.52
C ALA A 101 -3.19 2.39 14.92
N ALA A 102 -2.83 3.67 14.99
CA ALA A 102 -3.64 4.73 14.39
C ALA A 102 -3.69 4.55 12.86
N PHE A 103 -4.89 4.55 12.27
CA PHE A 103 -5.07 4.31 10.84
C PHE A 103 -4.24 5.29 9.98
N SER A 104 -4.13 6.55 10.38
CA SER A 104 -3.35 7.55 9.67
C SER A 104 -1.85 7.23 9.66
N SER A 105 -1.30 6.73 10.78
CA SER A 105 0.09 6.28 10.87
C SER A 105 0.33 5.03 10.03
N CYS A 106 -0.59 4.07 10.06
CA CYS A 106 -0.52 2.86 9.22
C CYS A 106 -0.48 3.24 7.73
N MET A 107 -1.39 4.09 7.27
CA MET A 107 -1.45 4.53 5.88
C MET A 107 -0.18 5.26 5.45
N GLN A 108 0.28 6.25 6.22
CA GLN A 108 1.49 6.99 5.89
C GLN A 108 2.68 6.05 5.71
N LYS A 109 2.92 5.15 6.68
CA LYS A 109 4.06 4.22 6.64
C LYS A 109 3.96 3.19 5.52
N ALA A 110 2.75 2.75 5.14
CA ALA A 110 2.57 1.91 3.97
C ALA A 110 2.95 2.65 2.68
N PHE A 111 2.48 3.90 2.51
CA PHE A 111 2.83 4.70 1.33
C PHE A 111 4.32 5.00 1.25
N GLU A 112 4.99 5.28 2.36
CA GLU A 112 6.46 5.41 2.40
C GLU A 112 7.16 4.12 1.97
N THR A 113 6.65 2.95 2.40
CA THR A 113 7.17 1.64 2.00
C THR A 113 6.95 1.37 0.51
N LEU A 114 5.78 1.72 -0.03
CA LEU A 114 5.43 1.53 -1.45
C LEU A 114 6.23 2.41 -2.41
N LEU A 115 6.85 3.48 -1.93
CA LEU A 115 7.73 4.32 -2.73
C LEU A 115 9.14 3.73 -2.89
N ASP A 116 9.50 2.74 -2.08
CA ASP A 116 10.77 2.02 -2.14
C ASP A 116 10.56 0.60 -2.68
N SER A 117 10.88 0.37 -3.94
CA SER A 117 10.68 -0.91 -4.62
C SER A 117 11.42 -2.10 -3.99
N THR A 118 12.36 -1.86 -3.10
CA THR A 118 13.11 -2.91 -2.38
C THR A 118 12.37 -3.42 -1.14
N ARG A 119 11.29 -2.77 -0.72
CA ARG A 119 10.59 -3.01 0.56
C ARG A 119 9.26 -3.76 0.42
N PHE A 120 8.88 -4.18 -0.77
CA PHE A 120 7.67 -4.94 -1.02
C PHE A 120 7.87 -6.00 -2.12
N VAL A 121 6.96 -6.96 -2.17
CA VAL A 121 6.88 -7.95 -3.24
C VAL A 121 5.61 -7.69 -4.03
N ALA A 122 5.70 -7.68 -5.36
CA ALA A 122 4.56 -7.50 -6.25
C ALA A 122 4.16 -8.82 -6.91
N ALA A 123 2.85 -9.08 -7.00
CA ALA A 123 2.30 -10.24 -7.70
C ALA A 123 1.04 -9.81 -8.48
N GLN A 124 0.85 -10.38 -9.67
CA GLN A 124 -0.36 -10.14 -10.44
C GLN A 124 -1.45 -11.15 -10.05
N HIS A 125 -2.65 -10.64 -9.78
CA HIS A 125 -3.86 -11.43 -9.54
C HIS A 125 -5.00 -10.96 -10.46
N GLY A 126 -5.17 -11.66 -11.58
CA GLY A 126 -6.17 -11.28 -12.58
C GLY A 126 -5.85 -9.92 -13.20
N THR A 127 -6.75 -8.95 -13.02
CA THR A 127 -6.62 -7.56 -13.49
C THR A 127 -5.88 -6.66 -12.51
N ASP A 128 -5.50 -7.18 -11.33
CA ASP A 128 -4.97 -6.39 -10.26
C ASP A 128 -3.50 -6.72 -9.98
N MET A 129 -2.77 -5.75 -9.50
CA MET A 129 -1.46 -5.90 -8.90
C MET A 129 -1.59 -5.87 -7.39
N VAL A 130 -1.01 -6.85 -6.73
CA VAL A 130 -0.99 -6.99 -5.27
C VAL A 130 0.43 -6.78 -4.79
N TYR A 131 0.62 -5.82 -3.91
CA TYR A 131 1.90 -5.47 -3.31
C TYR A 131 1.86 -5.84 -1.83
N SER A 132 2.71 -6.75 -1.42
CA SER A 132 2.82 -7.19 -0.02
C SER A 132 4.11 -6.64 0.57
N GLY A 133 4.00 -5.93 1.68
CA GLY A 133 5.13 -5.28 2.31
C GLY A 133 5.03 -5.30 3.83
N ARG A 134 6.09 -4.79 4.45
CA ARG A 134 6.16 -4.60 5.88
C ARG A 134 6.62 -3.19 6.19
N THR A 135 5.84 -2.48 7.01
CA THR A 135 6.21 -1.12 7.43
C THR A 135 7.43 -1.15 8.34
N GLU A 136 8.07 -0.01 8.53
CA GLU A 136 9.21 0.15 9.44
C GLU A 136 8.89 -0.29 10.87
N ASN A 137 7.66 -0.08 11.35
CA ASN A 137 7.18 -0.53 12.66
C ASN A 137 6.79 -2.01 12.71
N GLY A 138 7.09 -2.77 11.64
CA GLY A 138 6.89 -4.21 11.59
C GLY A 138 5.46 -4.68 11.26
N ASN A 139 4.53 -3.80 10.91
CA ASN A 139 3.17 -4.19 10.50
C ASN A 139 3.19 -4.71 9.06
N ASN A 140 2.66 -5.91 8.83
CA ASN A 140 2.46 -6.42 7.48
C ASN A 140 1.25 -5.73 6.84
N PHE A 141 1.36 -5.43 5.54
CA PHE A 141 0.27 -4.86 4.77
C PHE A 141 0.17 -5.48 3.37
N THR A 142 -1.02 -5.38 2.80
CA THR A 142 -1.29 -5.70 1.39
C THR A 142 -1.91 -4.46 0.75
N PHE A 143 -1.36 -4.03 -0.37
CA PHE A 143 -1.88 -2.94 -1.19
C PHE A 143 -2.27 -3.50 -2.55
N THR A 144 -3.48 -3.21 -3.01
CA THR A 144 -4.00 -3.66 -4.30
C THR A 144 -4.29 -2.44 -5.18
N ALA A 145 -3.86 -2.50 -6.43
CA ALA A 145 -4.14 -1.49 -7.44
C ALA A 145 -4.50 -2.14 -8.77
N GLU A 146 -5.27 -1.46 -9.61
CA GLU A 146 -5.51 -1.89 -10.98
C GLU A 146 -4.19 -1.96 -11.76
N LYS A 147 -3.95 -3.06 -12.47
CA LYS A 147 -2.69 -3.29 -13.18
C LYS A 147 -2.43 -2.24 -14.27
N ASP A 148 -3.44 -1.94 -15.06
CA ASP A 148 -3.27 -1.14 -16.29
C ASP A 148 -3.24 0.37 -16.00
N THR A 149 -3.89 0.81 -14.93
CA THR A 149 -4.04 2.23 -14.59
C THR A 149 -3.20 2.64 -13.38
N GLY A 150 -2.82 1.67 -12.51
CA GLY A 150 -2.18 1.93 -11.22
C GLY A 150 -3.11 2.59 -10.20
N VAL A 151 -4.43 2.61 -10.46
CA VAL A 151 -5.41 3.18 -9.52
C VAL A 151 -5.50 2.32 -8.28
N PRO A 152 -5.26 2.88 -7.07
CA PRO A 152 -5.41 2.17 -5.81
C PRO A 152 -6.83 1.65 -5.60
N LEU A 153 -6.96 0.41 -5.15
CA LEU A 153 -8.22 -0.22 -4.79
C LEU A 153 -8.35 -0.39 -3.28
N THR A 154 -7.39 -1.09 -2.65
CA THR A 154 -7.41 -1.36 -1.21
C THR A 154 -6.03 -1.29 -0.58
N LEU A 155 -6.00 -0.99 0.72
CA LEU A 155 -4.84 -1.14 1.60
C LEU A 155 -5.31 -1.85 2.87
N GLU A 156 -4.70 -2.97 3.20
CA GLU A 156 -5.11 -3.82 4.31
C GLU A 156 -3.96 -4.06 5.28
N PHE A 157 -4.27 -4.03 6.58
CA PHE A 157 -3.41 -4.43 7.67
C PHE A 157 -4.15 -5.49 8.52
N PRO A 158 -4.01 -6.79 8.20
CA PRO A 158 -4.78 -7.85 8.87
C PRO A 158 -4.60 -7.87 10.38
N GLU A 159 -3.38 -7.67 10.86
CA GLU A 159 -3.03 -7.68 12.30
C GLU A 159 -3.65 -6.50 13.06
N ARG A 160 -4.07 -5.44 12.35
CA ARG A 160 -4.71 -4.24 12.90
C ARG A 160 -6.21 -4.18 12.62
N GLN A 161 -6.76 -5.20 11.95
CA GLN A 161 -8.14 -5.21 11.47
C GLN A 161 -8.49 -3.91 10.74
N LEU A 162 -7.52 -3.39 9.95
CA LEU A 162 -7.65 -2.14 9.22
C LEU A 162 -7.74 -2.43 7.73
N THR A 163 -8.81 -1.95 7.11
CA THR A 163 -9.01 -1.96 5.66
C THR A 163 -9.33 -0.54 5.20
N VAL A 164 -8.66 -0.11 4.16
CA VAL A 164 -8.87 1.18 3.49
C VAL A 164 -9.26 0.89 2.05
N THR A 165 -10.42 1.37 1.62
CA THR A 165 -10.89 1.28 0.24
C THR A 165 -10.81 2.65 -0.41
N PHE A 166 -10.24 2.73 -1.61
CA PHE A 166 -10.01 3.98 -2.33
C PHE A 166 -11.10 4.27 -3.33
N SER A 167 -11.41 5.55 -3.50
CA SER A 167 -12.23 6.11 -4.58
C SER A 167 -11.72 7.50 -4.95
N ASP A 168 -12.14 8.02 -6.10
CA ASP A 168 -11.79 9.36 -6.58
C ASP A 168 -10.28 9.67 -6.58
N TYR A 169 -9.46 8.64 -6.81
CA TYR A 169 -8.00 8.79 -6.83
C TYR A 169 -7.55 9.70 -7.97
N LYS A 170 -6.66 10.62 -7.63
CA LYS A 170 -6.04 11.55 -8.58
C LYS A 170 -4.56 11.69 -8.24
N ALA A 171 -3.69 11.25 -9.14
CA ALA A 171 -2.29 11.59 -9.08
C ALA A 171 -2.13 13.10 -9.31
N THR A 172 -1.27 13.74 -8.54
CA THR A 172 -0.91 15.16 -8.68
C THR A 172 0.55 15.28 -9.06
N SER A 173 0.84 16.14 -10.01
CA SER A 173 2.21 16.44 -10.47
C SER A 173 2.81 17.55 -9.63
#